data_64d15944adec7b5848ee67881f1c9fbb
#
_entry.id   64d15944adec7b5848ee67881f1c9fbb
#
_cell.length_a   1.000
_cell.length_b   1.000
_cell.length_c   1.000
_cell.angle_alpha   90.00
_cell.angle_beta   90.00
_cell.angle_gamma   90.00
#
_symmetry.space_group_name_H-M   'P 1'
#
loop_
_entity.id
_entity.type
_entity.pdbx_description
1 polymer ?
#
loop_
_entity_poly.entity_id
_entity_poly.type
_entity_poly.pdbx_seq_one_letter_code
_entity_poly.pdbx_strand_id
1 'polypeptide(L)'
;VHRLQRRGYTTRVTKHSALSPERFEELEESAASWRGDGGDERGFSMALGRLGDALDGDCVLVEAIDDQGQLRAFLSFVPWGRNALSLDLMRRDPSADNGLVELLVTALAERAARFGVSRVSLNFAMFRETFERGDQIGAGPIARLSRRTLQLASRNWQLESLYRSNAKYLPDWQPRYMGFEYASDLPRVGTAAGSAEGF
;
A
#
# COMPACT_ATOMS: atom_id res chain seq x y z
N VAL A 1 -14.15 8.81 -4.92
CA VAL A 1 -14.85 8.62 -3.66
C VAL A 1 -16.34 8.81 -3.86
N HIS A 2 -16.87 9.98 -4.23
CA HIS A 2 -18.31 10.26 -4.35
C HIS A 2 -19.08 9.29 -5.27
N ARG A 3 -18.44 8.76 -6.32
CA ARG A 3 -19.09 7.76 -7.19
C ARG A 3 -19.43 6.48 -6.41
N LEU A 4 -18.50 5.99 -5.59
CA LEU A 4 -18.67 4.78 -4.78
C LEU A 4 -19.72 4.99 -3.67
N GLN A 5 -19.68 6.15 -3.00
CA GLN A 5 -20.67 6.52 -2.00
C GLN A 5 -22.10 6.53 -2.60
N ARG A 6 -22.26 7.07 -3.82
CA ARG A 6 -23.56 7.03 -4.52
C ARG A 6 -24.00 5.62 -4.95
N ARG A 7 -23.05 4.68 -5.05
CA ARG A 7 -23.32 3.25 -5.28
C ARG A 7 -23.59 2.48 -3.99
N GLY A 8 -23.73 3.16 -2.85
CA GLY A 8 -24.03 2.55 -1.58
C GLY A 8 -22.83 2.01 -0.79
N TYR A 9 -21.60 2.21 -1.28
CA TYR A 9 -20.43 1.82 -0.50
C TYR A 9 -20.32 2.62 0.79
N THR A 10 -20.12 1.91 1.88
CA THR A 10 -19.84 2.46 3.22
C THR A 10 -18.44 2.09 3.68
N THR A 11 -17.92 2.81 4.68
CA THR A 11 -16.60 2.56 5.24
C THR A 11 -16.64 2.45 6.75
N ARG A 12 -15.90 1.50 7.30
CA ARG A 12 -15.70 1.32 8.74
C ARG A 12 -14.21 1.47 9.05
N VAL A 13 -13.89 2.19 10.13
CA VAL A 13 -12.52 2.35 10.64
C VAL A 13 -12.53 1.90 12.10
N THR A 14 -11.73 0.88 12.41
CA THR A 14 -11.79 0.19 13.70
C THR A 14 -10.38 -0.20 14.15
N LYS A 15 -10.07 -0.12 15.45
CA LYS A 15 -8.86 -0.73 15.99
C LYS A 15 -8.98 -2.24 15.98
N HIS A 16 -7.86 -2.95 15.80
CA HIS A 16 -7.84 -4.42 15.88
C HIS A 16 -8.33 -4.93 17.24
N SER A 17 -8.01 -4.23 18.33
CA SER A 17 -8.49 -4.58 19.67
C SER A 17 -10.02 -4.55 19.85
N ALA A 18 -10.75 -3.94 18.93
CA ALA A 18 -12.21 -3.87 18.95
C ALA A 18 -12.87 -4.88 17.99
N LEU A 19 -12.08 -5.70 17.30
CA LEU A 19 -12.57 -6.75 16.40
C LEU A 19 -12.67 -8.09 17.17
N SER A 20 -13.68 -8.89 16.82
CA SER A 20 -13.80 -10.24 17.33
C SER A 20 -12.89 -11.22 16.57
N PRO A 21 -12.54 -12.38 17.16
CA PRO A 21 -11.79 -13.43 16.45
C PRO A 21 -12.47 -13.87 15.16
N GLU A 22 -13.78 -14.03 15.17
CA GLU A 22 -14.57 -14.44 14.00
C GLU A 22 -14.44 -13.40 12.85
N ARG A 23 -14.34 -12.11 13.21
CA ARG A 23 -14.13 -11.07 12.19
C ARG A 23 -12.74 -11.17 11.55
N PHE A 24 -11.73 -11.52 12.30
CA PHE A 24 -10.40 -11.78 11.73
C PHE A 24 -10.40 -12.98 10.78
N GLU A 25 -11.08 -14.07 11.13
CA GLU A 25 -11.25 -15.23 10.24
C GLU A 25 -11.93 -14.84 8.92
N GLU A 26 -13.02 -14.09 8.98
CA GLU A 26 -13.70 -13.56 7.77
C GLU A 26 -12.77 -12.69 6.89
N LEU A 27 -11.94 -11.86 7.50
CA LEU A 27 -10.96 -11.02 6.79
C LEU A 27 -9.88 -11.86 6.11
N GLU A 28 -9.37 -12.88 6.79
CA GLU A 28 -8.37 -13.81 6.26
C GLU A 28 -8.92 -14.65 5.12
N GLU A 29 -10.12 -15.19 5.27
CA GLU A 29 -10.82 -15.92 4.20
C GLU A 29 -11.04 -15.04 2.96
N SER A 30 -11.50 -13.80 3.17
CA SER A 30 -11.67 -12.83 2.10
C SER A 30 -10.33 -12.54 1.40
N ALA A 31 -9.27 -12.28 2.19
CA ALA A 31 -7.94 -12.02 1.67
C ALA A 31 -7.40 -13.21 0.86
N ALA A 32 -7.63 -14.43 1.34
CA ALA A 32 -7.23 -15.65 0.64
C ALA A 32 -7.98 -15.82 -0.68
N SER A 33 -9.31 -15.62 -0.67
CA SER A 33 -10.15 -15.74 -1.87
C SER A 33 -9.79 -14.72 -2.96
N TRP A 34 -9.35 -13.53 -2.59
CA TRP A 34 -8.97 -12.45 -3.51
C TRP A 34 -7.56 -12.56 -4.07
N ARG A 35 -6.75 -13.46 -3.52
CA ARG A 35 -5.34 -13.65 -3.93
C ARG A 35 -5.19 -14.29 -5.30
N GLY A 36 -6.13 -15.15 -5.71
CA GLY A 36 -6.03 -15.95 -6.93
C GLY A 36 -4.88 -16.96 -6.90
N ASP A 37 -4.79 -17.79 -7.93
CA ASP A 37 -3.86 -18.94 -8.00
C ASP A 37 -2.37 -18.59 -8.16
N GLY A 38 -1.95 -17.33 -8.13
CA GLY A 38 -0.58 -16.95 -8.45
C GLY A 38 0.04 -15.83 -7.63
N GLY A 39 -0.58 -15.44 -6.53
CA GLY A 39 -0.13 -14.31 -5.74
C GLY A 39 0.71 -14.70 -4.53
N ASP A 40 2.04 -14.81 -4.69
CA ASP A 40 2.93 -14.74 -3.54
C ASP A 40 2.74 -13.40 -2.82
N GLU A 41 2.65 -13.44 -1.50
CA GLU A 41 2.67 -12.23 -0.70
C GLU A 41 4.03 -11.58 -0.88
N ARG A 42 4.03 -10.42 -1.55
CA ARG A 42 5.24 -9.61 -1.65
C ARG A 42 5.50 -9.02 -0.28
N GLY A 43 6.57 -9.51 0.34
CA GLY A 43 6.78 -9.43 1.75
C GLY A 43 7.45 -8.19 2.25
N PHE A 44 8.56 -7.96 2.51
CA PHE A 44 9.38 -7.14 3.38
C PHE A 44 8.94 -5.67 3.57
N SER A 45 8.55 -4.95 2.54
CA SER A 45 8.20 -3.52 2.65
C SER A 45 6.72 -3.22 2.64
N MET A 46 5.91 -4.18 2.26
CA MET A 46 4.49 -3.98 1.96
C MET A 46 3.58 -5.01 2.63
N ALA A 47 3.86 -5.54 3.70
CA ALA A 47 2.96 -6.33 4.48
C ALA A 47 3.64 -7.54 5.10
N LEU A 48 3.65 -7.56 6.37
CA LEU A 48 3.85 -8.79 7.11
C LEU A 48 2.64 -9.71 6.96
N GLY A 49 1.57 -9.24 6.29
CA GLY A 49 0.37 -10.01 5.96
C GLY A 49 -0.39 -10.55 7.17
N ARG A 50 -0.02 -10.11 8.36
CA ARG A 50 -0.50 -10.65 9.63
C ARG A 50 -1.75 -9.91 10.07
N LEU A 51 -2.81 -10.67 10.34
CA LEU A 51 -4.03 -10.18 10.97
C LEU A 51 -4.29 -10.97 12.27
N GLY A 52 -4.94 -10.33 13.24
CA GLY A 52 -5.43 -11.03 14.44
C GLY A 52 -4.41 -11.38 15.50
N ASP A 53 -3.15 -10.94 15.40
CA ASP A 53 -2.18 -11.15 16.47
C ASP A 53 -2.56 -10.31 17.70
N ALA A 54 -2.50 -10.93 18.89
CA ALA A 54 -2.86 -10.28 20.15
C ALA A 54 -1.99 -9.04 20.47
N LEU A 55 -0.78 -8.96 19.92
CA LEU A 55 0.12 -7.82 20.08
C LEU A 55 -0.23 -6.64 19.17
N ASP A 56 -1.08 -6.85 18.17
CA ASP A 56 -1.43 -5.86 17.13
C ASP A 56 -2.72 -5.08 17.45
N GLY A 57 -3.15 -5.04 18.69
CA GLY A 57 -4.40 -4.40 19.12
C GLY A 57 -4.52 -2.91 18.76
N ASP A 58 -3.40 -2.20 18.63
CA ASP A 58 -3.37 -0.78 18.23
C ASP A 58 -3.35 -0.56 16.71
N CYS A 59 -3.24 -1.62 15.91
CA CYS A 59 -3.41 -1.54 14.47
C CYS A 59 -4.82 -1.05 14.11
N VAL A 60 -4.95 -0.38 12.97
CA VAL A 60 -6.22 0.18 12.51
C VAL A 60 -6.62 -0.48 11.19
N LEU A 61 -7.80 -1.10 11.20
CA LEU A 61 -8.45 -1.66 10.02
C LEU A 61 -9.40 -0.62 9.40
N VAL A 62 -9.36 -0.54 8.08
CA VAL A 62 -10.30 0.26 7.28
C VAL A 62 -10.96 -0.65 6.25
N GLU A 63 -12.28 -0.74 6.30
CA GLU A 63 -13.08 -1.66 5.47
C GLU A 63 -13.98 -0.89 4.53
N ALA A 64 -14.14 -1.40 3.30
CA ALA A 64 -15.15 -0.96 2.35
C ALA A 64 -16.20 -2.06 2.19
N ILE A 65 -17.45 -1.69 2.41
CA ILE A 65 -18.62 -2.58 2.40
C ILE A 65 -19.58 -2.04 1.34
N ASP A 66 -20.06 -2.92 0.47
CA ASP A 66 -21.02 -2.55 -0.57
C ASP A 66 -22.46 -2.38 -0.02
N ASP A 67 -23.42 -2.06 -0.90
CA ASP A 67 -24.83 -1.87 -0.57
C ASP A 67 -25.56 -3.16 -0.16
N GLN A 68 -24.91 -4.32 -0.39
CA GLN A 68 -25.40 -5.63 0.03
C GLN A 68 -24.80 -6.08 1.36
N GLY A 69 -23.98 -5.25 1.98
CA GLY A 69 -23.28 -5.56 3.23
C GLY A 69 -22.05 -6.45 3.05
N GLN A 70 -21.58 -6.67 1.81
CA GLN A 70 -20.42 -7.51 1.54
C GLN A 70 -19.13 -6.71 1.66
N LEU A 71 -18.11 -7.30 2.30
CA LEU A 71 -16.76 -6.76 2.31
C LEU A 71 -16.16 -6.81 0.91
N ARG A 72 -15.63 -5.69 0.42
CA ARG A 72 -15.07 -5.58 -0.94
C ARG A 72 -13.62 -5.13 -0.97
N ALA A 73 -13.14 -4.53 0.09
CA ALA A 73 -11.73 -4.20 0.26
C ALA A 73 -11.44 -3.87 1.72
N PHE A 74 -10.18 -4.04 2.13
CA PHE A 74 -9.72 -3.51 3.39
C PHE A 74 -8.24 -3.11 3.34
N LEU A 75 -7.88 -2.19 4.23
CA LEU A 75 -6.51 -1.79 4.52
C LEU A 75 -6.25 -2.00 6.00
N SER A 76 -5.08 -2.53 6.34
CA SER A 76 -4.60 -2.57 7.72
C SER A 76 -3.39 -1.66 7.87
N PHE A 77 -3.37 -0.89 8.95
CA PHE A 77 -2.31 0.07 9.26
C PHE A 77 -1.71 -0.25 10.62
N VAL A 78 -0.39 -0.27 10.69
CA VAL A 78 0.36 -0.44 11.93
C VAL A 78 0.73 0.91 12.54
N PRO A 79 0.81 1.03 13.86
CA PRO A 79 1.32 2.23 14.52
C PRO A 79 2.75 2.54 14.07
N TRP A 80 3.01 3.81 13.78
CA TRP A 80 4.33 4.32 13.42
C TRP A 80 4.70 5.53 14.27
N GLY A 81 5.57 5.30 15.23
CA GLY A 81 5.87 6.32 16.25
C GLY A 81 4.67 6.60 17.16
N ARG A 82 4.55 7.87 17.61
CA ARG A 82 3.52 8.22 18.61
C ARG A 82 2.15 8.54 18.03
N ASN A 83 2.11 9.11 16.84
CA ASN A 83 0.90 9.70 16.26
C ASN A 83 0.79 9.48 14.75
N ALA A 84 1.36 8.38 14.27
CA ALA A 84 1.30 8.04 12.86
C ALA A 84 0.90 6.58 12.66
N LEU A 85 0.41 6.29 11.46
CA LEU A 85 0.10 4.96 10.96
C LEU A 85 0.87 4.70 9.66
N SER A 86 1.30 3.47 9.45
CA SER A 86 1.88 3.01 8.20
C SER A 86 1.03 1.90 7.60
N LEU A 87 0.73 1.99 6.31
CA LEU A 87 0.03 0.92 5.60
C LEU A 87 0.85 -0.36 5.69
N ASP A 88 0.21 -1.43 6.15
CA ASP A 88 0.80 -2.74 6.27
C ASP A 88 0.19 -3.73 5.28
N LEU A 89 -1.12 -3.82 5.24
CA LEU A 89 -1.84 -4.78 4.41
C LEU A 89 -2.90 -4.09 3.56
N MET A 90 -2.96 -4.46 2.29
CA MET A 90 -3.98 -4.01 1.35
C MET A 90 -4.59 -5.22 0.62
N ARG A 91 -5.90 -5.38 0.74
CA ARG A 91 -6.65 -6.44 0.04
C ARG A 91 -7.89 -5.84 -0.61
N ARG A 92 -8.18 -6.33 -1.81
CA ARG A 92 -9.35 -5.91 -2.58
C ARG A 92 -9.89 -7.08 -3.37
N ASP A 93 -11.19 -7.23 -3.39
CA ASP A 93 -11.89 -8.10 -4.33
C ASP A 93 -11.57 -7.65 -5.78
N PRO A 94 -10.97 -8.52 -6.63
CA PRO A 94 -10.66 -8.18 -8.01
C PRO A 94 -11.89 -7.81 -8.85
N SER A 95 -13.05 -8.35 -8.50
CA SER A 95 -14.33 -8.10 -9.19
C SER A 95 -15.00 -6.80 -8.75
N ALA A 96 -14.55 -6.19 -7.64
CA ALA A 96 -15.16 -4.99 -7.09
C ALA A 96 -14.81 -3.73 -7.89
N ASP A 97 -15.58 -2.68 -7.65
CA ASP A 97 -15.42 -1.39 -8.30
C ASP A 97 -14.02 -0.79 -8.12
N ASN A 98 -13.55 -0.10 -9.16
CA ASN A 98 -12.30 0.66 -9.06
C ASN A 98 -12.47 1.90 -8.16
N GLY A 99 -11.41 2.23 -7.41
CA GLY A 99 -11.37 3.41 -6.52
C GLY A 99 -11.65 3.07 -5.05
N LEU A 100 -11.74 1.79 -4.69
CA LEU A 100 -11.95 1.36 -3.31
C LEU A 100 -10.76 1.74 -2.41
N VAL A 101 -9.53 1.64 -2.89
CA VAL A 101 -8.35 2.04 -2.12
C VAL A 101 -8.40 3.53 -1.80
N GLU A 102 -8.75 4.36 -2.79
CA GLU A 102 -8.95 5.79 -2.59
C GLU A 102 -10.07 6.10 -1.59
N LEU A 103 -11.16 5.35 -1.63
CA LEU A 103 -12.23 5.46 -0.65
C LEU A 103 -11.75 5.16 0.76
N LEU A 104 -10.99 4.08 0.95
CA LEU A 104 -10.46 3.65 2.24
C LEU A 104 -9.42 4.62 2.81
N VAL A 105 -8.48 5.09 1.99
CA VAL A 105 -7.48 6.08 2.42
C VAL A 105 -8.15 7.39 2.83
N THR A 106 -9.15 7.84 2.07
CA THR A 106 -9.93 9.04 2.41
C THR A 106 -10.69 8.84 3.73
N ALA A 107 -11.33 7.68 3.90
CA ALA A 107 -12.06 7.35 5.12
C ALA A 107 -11.18 7.32 6.36
N LEU A 108 -9.94 6.83 6.24
CA LEU A 108 -8.96 6.91 7.32
C LEU A 108 -8.56 8.36 7.61
N ALA A 109 -8.23 9.14 6.57
CA ALA A 109 -7.80 10.53 6.73
C ALA A 109 -8.87 11.38 7.44
N GLU A 110 -10.15 11.23 7.08
CA GLU A 110 -11.28 11.91 7.70
C GLU A 110 -11.46 11.56 9.19
N ARG A 111 -11.05 10.36 9.59
CA ARG A 111 -11.23 9.84 10.96
C ARG A 111 -9.94 9.78 11.79
N ALA A 112 -8.79 10.09 11.18
CA ALA A 112 -7.46 9.93 11.78
C ALA A 112 -7.35 10.61 13.16
N ALA A 113 -7.91 11.80 13.31
CA ALA A 113 -7.88 12.54 14.59
C ALA A 113 -8.55 11.78 15.75
N ARG A 114 -9.57 10.94 15.48
CA ARG A 114 -10.24 10.10 16.50
C ARG A 114 -9.32 9.04 17.09
N PHE A 115 -8.28 8.66 16.34
CA PHE A 115 -7.26 7.69 16.73
C PHE A 115 -5.98 8.35 17.23
N GLY A 116 -5.96 9.68 17.41
CA GLY A 116 -4.75 10.43 17.75
C GLY A 116 -3.71 10.47 16.65
N VAL A 117 -4.12 10.23 15.40
CA VAL A 117 -3.24 10.12 14.23
C VAL A 117 -3.22 11.44 13.46
N SER A 118 -2.02 11.96 13.24
CA SER A 118 -1.78 13.17 12.45
C SER A 118 -0.99 12.92 11.17
N ARG A 119 -0.49 11.71 10.99
CA ARG A 119 0.32 11.31 9.82
C ARG A 119 0.00 9.88 9.40
N VAL A 120 -0.16 9.68 8.09
CA VAL A 120 -0.35 8.35 7.50
C VAL A 120 0.70 8.13 6.43
N SER A 121 1.41 7.01 6.50
CA SER A 121 2.32 6.55 5.45
C SER A 121 1.59 5.51 4.59
N LEU A 122 1.63 5.68 3.28
CA LEU A 122 1.17 4.67 2.31
C LEU A 122 2.31 3.78 1.83
N ASN A 123 3.36 3.67 2.66
CA ASN A 123 4.58 2.98 2.36
C ASN A 123 5.44 3.74 1.33
N PHE A 124 6.29 3.06 0.56
CA PHE A 124 7.18 3.78 -0.34
C PHE A 124 6.96 3.46 -1.82
N ALA A 125 7.26 4.44 -2.69
CA ALA A 125 7.28 4.29 -4.12
C ALA A 125 8.73 4.18 -4.59
N MET A 126 9.16 2.97 -4.95
CA MET A 126 10.51 2.73 -5.48
C MET A 126 10.71 3.49 -6.78
N PHE A 127 11.96 3.97 -7.00
CA PHE A 127 12.38 4.63 -8.24
C PHE A 127 11.60 5.90 -8.63
N ARG A 128 10.88 6.53 -7.68
CA ARG A 128 10.13 7.77 -7.93
C ARG A 128 10.95 8.81 -8.69
N GLU A 129 12.17 9.13 -8.21
CA GLU A 129 13.03 10.13 -8.86
C GLU A 129 13.37 9.79 -10.32
N THR A 130 13.51 8.50 -10.64
CA THR A 130 13.79 8.07 -12.02
C THR A 130 12.61 8.31 -12.93
N PHE A 131 11.38 8.10 -12.44
CA PHE A 131 10.17 8.42 -13.20
C PHE A 131 10.03 9.93 -13.37
N GLU A 132 10.18 10.72 -12.30
CA GLU A 132 10.07 12.18 -12.36
C GLU A 132 11.13 12.84 -13.26
N ARG A 133 12.39 12.42 -13.14
CA ARG A 133 13.48 12.94 -13.99
C ARG A 133 13.29 12.59 -15.47
N GLY A 134 12.73 11.41 -15.75
CA GLY A 134 12.44 10.97 -17.11
C GLY A 134 11.27 11.70 -17.78
N ASP A 135 10.37 12.29 -16.98
CA ASP A 135 9.21 13.06 -17.45
C ASP A 135 9.51 14.55 -17.64
N GLN A 136 10.65 15.04 -17.18
CA GLN A 136 11.02 16.44 -17.33
C GLN A 136 11.28 16.80 -18.80
N ILE A 137 10.74 17.95 -19.21
CA ILE A 137 11.03 18.54 -20.53
C ILE A 137 12.53 18.84 -20.59
N GLY A 138 13.23 18.24 -21.56
CA GLY A 138 14.69 18.38 -21.68
C GLY A 138 15.51 17.27 -21.00
N ALA A 139 14.89 16.22 -20.49
CA ALA A 139 15.60 15.07 -19.93
C ALA A 139 16.66 14.51 -20.89
N GLY A 140 17.88 14.35 -20.41
CA GLY A 140 19.00 13.83 -21.21
C GLY A 140 18.79 12.39 -21.67
N PRO A 141 19.57 11.92 -22.66
CA PRO A 141 19.38 10.58 -23.24
C PRO A 141 19.55 9.46 -22.20
N ILE A 142 20.41 9.63 -21.21
CA ILE A 142 20.64 8.67 -20.11
C ILE A 142 19.40 8.57 -19.21
N ALA A 143 18.77 9.69 -18.85
CA ALA A 143 17.56 9.71 -18.03
C ALA A 143 16.37 9.09 -18.77
N ARG A 144 16.25 9.29 -20.08
CA ARG A 144 15.24 8.65 -20.93
C ARG A 144 15.47 7.15 -21.10
N LEU A 145 16.73 6.73 -21.22
CA LEU A 145 17.09 5.31 -21.33
C LEU A 145 16.82 4.57 -20.00
N SER A 146 17.24 5.13 -18.88
CA SER A 146 16.99 4.54 -17.56
C SER A 146 15.48 4.44 -17.24
N ARG A 147 14.68 5.44 -17.67
CA ARG A 147 13.22 5.35 -17.59
C ARG A 147 12.66 4.23 -18.45
N ARG A 148 13.12 4.09 -19.70
CA ARG A 148 12.65 3.02 -20.62
C ARG A 148 13.00 1.62 -20.09
N THR A 149 14.20 1.44 -19.57
CA THR A 149 14.61 0.15 -18.96
C THR A 149 13.78 -0.15 -17.71
N LEU A 150 13.54 0.85 -16.85
CA LEU A 150 12.66 0.72 -15.70
C LEU A 150 11.19 0.47 -16.10
N GLN A 151 10.68 1.11 -17.13
CA GLN A 151 9.33 0.85 -17.63
C GLN A 151 9.17 -0.56 -18.20
N LEU A 152 10.19 -1.10 -18.87
CA LEU A 152 10.20 -2.49 -19.33
C LEU A 152 10.23 -3.48 -18.14
N ALA A 153 11.04 -3.19 -17.13
CA ALA A 153 11.08 -3.97 -15.90
C ALA A 153 9.78 -3.80 -15.09
N SER A 154 9.22 -2.57 -15.01
CA SER A 154 8.02 -2.26 -14.25
C SER A 154 6.72 -2.79 -14.87
N ARG A 155 6.72 -3.22 -16.13
CA ARG A 155 5.56 -3.93 -16.71
C ARG A 155 5.20 -5.17 -15.90
N ASN A 156 6.19 -5.83 -15.30
CA ASN A 156 5.99 -6.97 -14.42
C ASN A 156 5.74 -6.58 -12.95
N TRP A 157 6.07 -5.33 -12.53
CA TRP A 157 6.12 -4.95 -11.12
C TRP A 157 5.17 -3.82 -10.72
N GLN A 158 4.41 -3.27 -11.64
CA GLN A 158 3.42 -2.21 -11.39
C GLN A 158 3.94 -0.97 -10.63
N LEU A 159 5.27 -0.70 -10.67
CA LEU A 159 5.91 0.36 -9.89
C LEU A 159 5.39 1.76 -10.26
N GLU A 160 5.23 2.02 -11.56
CA GLU A 160 4.71 3.29 -12.05
C GLU A 160 3.25 3.51 -11.64
N SER A 161 2.43 2.45 -11.63
CA SER A 161 1.04 2.55 -11.21
C SER A 161 0.92 2.83 -9.72
N LEU A 162 1.79 2.25 -8.89
CA LEU A 162 1.86 2.54 -7.46
C LEU A 162 2.27 3.99 -7.19
N TYR A 163 3.32 4.49 -7.87
CA TYR A 163 3.70 5.89 -7.78
C TYR A 163 2.55 6.82 -8.14
N ARG A 164 1.92 6.63 -9.30
CA ARG A 164 0.79 7.44 -9.76
C ARG A 164 -0.41 7.36 -8.84
N SER A 165 -0.67 6.20 -8.24
CA SER A 165 -1.73 6.03 -7.26
C SER A 165 -1.46 6.84 -6.00
N ASN A 166 -0.24 6.80 -5.48
CA ASN A 166 0.14 7.55 -4.29
C ASN A 166 0.19 9.06 -4.54
N ALA A 167 0.64 9.50 -5.72
CA ALA A 167 0.72 10.92 -6.09
C ALA A 167 -0.65 11.64 -6.06
N LYS A 168 -1.77 10.90 -6.23
CA LYS A 168 -3.13 11.47 -6.16
C LYS A 168 -3.46 12.09 -4.80
N TYR A 169 -2.79 11.64 -3.74
CA TYR A 169 -3.01 12.13 -2.39
C TYR A 169 -2.15 13.35 -2.04
N LEU A 170 -1.34 13.86 -2.99
CA LEU A 170 -0.40 14.96 -2.79
C LEU A 170 0.48 14.75 -1.53
N PRO A 171 1.16 13.61 -1.41
CA PRO A 171 1.89 13.28 -0.20
C PRO A 171 3.13 14.15 -0.02
N ASP A 172 3.55 14.30 1.23
CA ASP A 172 4.87 14.81 1.56
C ASP A 172 5.90 13.70 1.31
N TRP A 173 6.62 13.79 0.19
CA TRP A 173 7.60 12.79 -0.22
C TRP A 173 8.88 12.90 0.61
N GLN A 174 9.17 11.84 1.36
CA GLN A 174 10.39 11.73 2.15
C GLN A 174 11.36 10.75 1.47
N PRO A 175 12.62 11.15 1.19
CA PRO A 175 13.59 10.26 0.57
C PRO A 175 13.97 9.12 1.52
N ARG A 176 14.19 7.95 0.96
CA ARG A 176 14.78 6.80 1.64
C ARG A 176 16.09 6.44 0.96
N TYR A 177 17.07 6.06 1.76
CA TYR A 177 18.42 5.78 1.30
C TYR A 177 18.77 4.33 1.61
N MET A 178 19.51 3.71 0.68
CA MET A 178 20.14 2.42 0.90
C MET A 178 21.58 2.67 1.27
N GLY A 179 22.02 2.18 2.44
CA GLY A 179 23.41 2.28 2.88
C GLY A 179 24.21 1.05 2.47
N PHE A 180 25.42 1.24 1.98
CA PHE A 180 26.38 0.20 1.68
C PHE A 180 27.81 0.73 1.91
N GLU A 181 28.74 -0.18 2.19
CA GLU A 181 30.11 0.21 2.57
C GLU A 181 30.94 0.63 1.34
N TYR A 182 30.87 -0.15 0.27
CA TYR A 182 31.59 0.12 -0.98
C TYR A 182 30.62 0.15 -2.17
N ALA A 183 30.91 0.99 -3.15
CA ALA A 183 30.10 1.07 -4.38
C ALA A 183 30.00 -0.26 -5.13
N SER A 184 31.00 -1.14 -5.00
CA SER A 184 31.00 -2.51 -5.53
C SER A 184 29.93 -3.41 -4.92
N ASP A 185 29.42 -3.08 -3.72
CA ASP A 185 28.41 -3.88 -3.01
C ASP A 185 26.99 -3.60 -3.53
N LEU A 186 26.81 -2.51 -4.27
CA LEU A 186 25.49 -2.09 -4.76
C LEU A 186 24.73 -3.19 -5.50
N PRO A 187 25.32 -3.97 -6.43
CA PRO A 187 24.60 -5.05 -7.09
C PRO A 187 24.14 -6.15 -6.12
N ARG A 188 25.01 -6.53 -5.16
CA ARG A 188 24.73 -7.55 -4.15
C ARG A 188 23.60 -7.09 -3.20
N VAL A 189 23.71 -5.86 -2.71
CA VAL A 189 22.70 -5.27 -1.82
C VAL A 189 21.37 -5.10 -2.55
N GLY A 190 21.40 -4.64 -3.81
CA GLY A 190 20.22 -4.51 -4.64
C GLY A 190 19.52 -5.85 -4.91
N THR A 191 20.31 -6.91 -5.20
CA THR A 191 19.76 -8.26 -5.38
C THR A 191 19.16 -8.79 -4.08
N ALA A 192 19.85 -8.62 -2.94
CA ALA A 192 19.33 -9.07 -1.65
C ALA A 192 18.03 -8.33 -1.27
N ALA A 193 17.98 -7.02 -1.48
CA ALA A 193 16.76 -6.23 -1.28
C ALA A 193 15.63 -6.70 -2.20
N GLY A 194 15.91 -6.94 -3.49
CA GLY A 194 14.94 -7.46 -4.43
C GLY A 194 14.40 -8.83 -4.01
N SER A 195 15.26 -9.75 -3.62
CA SER A 195 14.84 -11.07 -3.11
C SER A 195 13.98 -10.97 -1.85
N ALA A 196 14.30 -10.04 -0.93
CA ALA A 196 13.49 -9.82 0.26
C ALA A 196 12.10 -9.25 -0.06
N GLU A 197 11.96 -8.54 -1.18
CA GLU A 197 10.69 -8.00 -1.69
C GLU A 197 9.90 -9.00 -2.57
N GLY A 198 10.47 -10.20 -2.78
CA GLY A 198 9.83 -11.22 -3.63
C GLY A 198 10.01 -11.00 -5.14
N PHE A 199 11.15 -10.41 -5.54
CA PHE A 199 11.52 -10.22 -6.94
C PHE A 199 12.57 -11.24 -7.40
#